data_4f2f7fce811c38347d6fdb7b6ee1d35e
#
_entry.id   4f2f7fce811c38347d6fdb7b6ee1d35e
#
_cell.length_a   1.000
_cell.length_b   1.000
_cell.length_c   1.000
_cell.angle_alpha   90.00
_cell.angle_beta   90.00
_cell.angle_gamma   90.00
#
_symmetry.space_group_name_H-M   'P 1'
#
loop_
_entity.id
_entity.type
_entity.pdbx_description
1 polymer ?
#
loop_
_entity_poly.entity_id
_entity_poly.type
_entity_poly.pdbx_seq_one_letter_code
_entity_poly.pdbx_strand_id
1 'polypeptide(L)'
;MLDTKLAQYGGTWSATYIDLESGLDVTVNDEKLVAASLVKLYIMLAVFDGIEHGTITDDANVDALLKQMITVSSNEAANGLLSRIGNGDDKAAIATVTAIAQRYGFTSSEELRTLTGMASGNAVENWTSTRDCGSFLSQVYAGTLVSKNASERMMQLLLGQTWRTKIPAGVPSGVKVANKTGELAAVQNDVAIVFGTHPYVLAVMSNDISSAVAPSQITELSRAVWDAAQ
;
A
#
# COMPACT_ATOMS: atom_id res chain seq x y z
N MET A 1 -15.71 -5.00 15.99
CA MET A 1 -15.15 -6.27 15.45
C MET A 1 -13.65 -6.16 15.23
N LEU A 2 -13.14 -5.18 14.44
CA LEU A 2 -11.69 -5.01 14.21
C LEU A 2 -10.89 -4.91 15.50
N ASP A 3 -11.26 -3.98 16.39
CA ASP A 3 -10.59 -3.77 17.68
C ASP A 3 -10.49 -5.05 18.51
N THR A 4 -11.61 -5.77 18.67
CA THR A 4 -11.67 -7.01 19.44
C THR A 4 -10.76 -8.11 18.86
N LYS A 5 -10.61 -8.18 17.52
CA LYS A 5 -9.71 -9.14 16.89
C LYS A 5 -8.25 -8.74 17.03
N LEU A 6 -7.91 -7.48 16.76
CA LEU A 6 -6.53 -7.02 16.88
C LEU A 6 -5.99 -7.13 18.30
N ALA A 7 -6.84 -6.92 19.31
CA ALA A 7 -6.46 -7.08 20.73
C ALA A 7 -6.06 -8.52 21.12
N GLN A 8 -6.36 -9.53 20.28
CA GLN A 8 -5.97 -10.91 20.50
C GLN A 8 -4.61 -11.28 19.87
N TYR A 9 -4.07 -10.40 19.02
CA TYR A 9 -2.83 -10.65 18.30
C TYR A 9 -1.64 -10.08 19.07
N GLY A 10 -0.52 -10.81 19.09
CA GLY A 10 0.74 -10.29 19.65
C GLY A 10 1.38 -9.29 18.69
N GLY A 11 2.24 -8.42 19.24
CA GLY A 11 2.88 -7.33 18.50
C GLY A 11 1.99 -6.09 18.37
N THR A 12 2.37 -5.19 17.45
CA THR A 12 1.64 -3.95 17.18
C THR A 12 0.83 -4.10 15.91
N TRP A 13 -0.47 -3.79 15.97
CA TRP A 13 -1.39 -3.89 14.84
C TRP A 13 -2.19 -2.62 14.64
N SER A 14 -2.34 -2.23 13.40
CA SER A 14 -3.26 -1.18 12.96
C SER A 14 -4.13 -1.69 11.82
N ALA A 15 -5.40 -1.28 11.78
CA ALA A 15 -6.30 -1.59 10.67
C ALA A 15 -7.25 -0.44 10.38
N THR A 16 -7.49 -0.21 9.08
CA THR A 16 -8.51 0.72 8.58
C THR A 16 -9.47 -0.03 7.65
N TYR A 17 -10.77 0.11 7.89
CA TYR A 17 -11.85 -0.33 7.02
C TYR A 17 -12.58 0.90 6.48
N ILE A 18 -12.81 0.94 5.18
CA ILE A 18 -13.61 2.01 4.54
C ILE A 18 -14.64 1.36 3.63
N ASP A 19 -15.90 1.58 3.92
CA ASP A 19 -17.02 1.23 3.03
C ASP A 19 -17.05 2.24 1.88
N LEU A 20 -16.91 1.74 0.65
CA LEU A 20 -16.78 2.60 -0.54
C LEU A 20 -18.11 3.10 -1.09
N GLU A 21 -19.24 2.64 -0.57
CA GLU A 21 -20.58 3.14 -0.94
C GLU A 21 -21.05 4.20 0.05
N SER A 22 -20.99 3.92 1.36
CA SER A 22 -21.45 4.84 2.40
C SER A 22 -20.41 5.86 2.84
N GLY A 23 -19.12 5.59 2.61
CA GLY A 23 -17.99 6.38 3.12
C GLY A 23 -17.71 6.18 4.60
N LEU A 24 -18.29 5.16 5.26
CA LEU A 24 -17.96 4.82 6.64
C LEU A 24 -16.48 4.47 6.74
N ASP A 25 -15.74 5.19 7.57
CA ASP A 25 -14.31 4.98 7.84
C ASP A 25 -14.12 4.60 9.31
N VAL A 26 -13.51 3.43 9.55
CA VAL A 26 -13.20 2.92 10.88
C VAL A 26 -11.72 2.57 10.94
N THR A 27 -10.96 3.26 11.77
CA THR A 27 -9.54 2.96 12.02
C THR A 27 -9.34 2.52 13.47
N VAL A 28 -8.59 1.45 13.66
CA VAL A 28 -8.16 0.94 14.97
C VAL A 28 -6.65 1.09 15.07
N ASN A 29 -6.17 1.65 16.19
CA ASN A 29 -4.77 1.93 16.47
C ASN A 29 -4.12 2.75 15.34
N ASP A 30 -4.63 3.99 15.14
CA ASP A 30 -4.16 4.92 14.11
C ASP A 30 -2.76 5.43 14.42
N GLU A 31 -1.77 4.63 14.09
CA GLU A 31 -0.37 4.95 14.30
C GLU A 31 0.47 4.75 13.03
N LYS A 32 1.57 5.44 12.99
CA LYS A 32 2.57 5.34 11.93
C LYS A 32 3.42 4.10 12.16
N LEU A 33 3.43 3.17 11.21
CA LEU A 33 4.15 1.90 11.28
C LEU A 33 5.15 1.77 10.11
N VAL A 34 6.04 0.80 10.23
CA VAL A 34 7.00 0.50 9.15
C VAL A 34 6.25 0.06 7.90
N ALA A 35 6.43 0.84 6.84
CA ALA A 35 5.73 0.62 5.57
C ALA A 35 6.16 -0.68 4.87
N ALA A 36 7.42 -1.10 5.02
CA ALA A 36 8.02 -2.10 4.15
C ALA A 36 7.71 -1.76 2.67
N SER A 37 7.25 -2.72 1.86
CA SER A 37 6.91 -2.45 0.46
C SER A 37 5.61 -1.69 0.22
N LEU A 38 4.86 -1.28 1.25
CA LEU A 38 3.72 -0.37 1.05
C LEU A 38 4.15 1.02 0.60
N VAL A 39 5.38 1.45 0.90
CA VAL A 39 5.93 2.72 0.41
C VAL A 39 5.89 2.82 -1.12
N LYS A 40 5.89 1.70 -1.84
CA LYS A 40 5.77 1.64 -3.31
C LYS A 40 4.45 2.22 -3.85
N LEU A 41 3.41 2.34 -3.00
CA LEU A 41 2.19 3.08 -3.35
C LEU A 41 2.52 4.57 -3.59
N TYR A 42 3.36 5.15 -2.75
CA TYR A 42 3.74 6.57 -2.85
C TYR A 42 4.79 6.82 -3.94
N ILE A 43 5.67 5.86 -4.22
CA ILE A 43 6.53 5.90 -5.42
C ILE A 43 5.65 5.87 -6.68
N MET A 44 4.65 4.99 -6.74
CA MET A 44 3.69 4.94 -7.85
C MET A 44 2.92 6.26 -8.00
N LEU A 45 2.46 6.85 -6.88
CA LEU A 45 1.83 8.17 -6.87
C LEU A 45 2.73 9.24 -7.48
N ALA A 46 3.99 9.30 -7.03
CA ALA A 46 4.96 10.29 -7.51
C ALA A 46 5.26 10.14 -9.01
N VAL A 47 5.28 8.90 -9.52
CA VAL A 47 5.44 8.66 -10.96
C VAL A 47 4.23 9.18 -11.74
N PHE A 48 3.00 8.85 -11.32
CA PHE A 48 1.81 9.33 -12.02
C PHE A 48 1.61 10.84 -11.89
N ASP A 49 1.95 11.42 -10.76
CA ASP A 49 1.98 12.88 -10.59
C ASP A 49 3.01 13.53 -11.53
N GLY A 50 4.20 12.93 -11.65
CA GLY A 50 5.23 13.41 -12.58
C GLY A 50 4.81 13.27 -14.04
N ILE A 51 4.11 12.22 -14.43
CA ILE A 51 3.54 12.04 -15.79
C ILE A 51 2.51 13.14 -16.07
N GLU A 52 1.57 13.35 -15.14
CA GLU A 52 0.49 14.35 -15.29
C GLU A 52 1.05 15.78 -15.45
N HIS A 53 2.13 16.10 -14.73
CA HIS A 53 2.77 17.41 -14.79
C HIS A 53 3.95 17.50 -15.80
N GLY A 54 4.22 16.44 -16.58
CA GLY A 54 5.24 16.42 -17.61
C GLY A 54 6.69 16.40 -17.10
N THR A 55 6.92 16.06 -15.83
CA THR A 55 8.27 15.90 -15.25
C THR A 55 8.83 14.49 -15.42
N ILE A 56 7.98 13.51 -15.68
CA ILE A 56 8.35 12.13 -16.02
C ILE A 56 7.75 11.79 -17.38
N THR A 57 8.58 11.23 -18.27
CA THR A 57 8.10 10.74 -19.57
C THR A 57 7.28 9.48 -19.39
N ASP A 58 6.07 9.47 -19.95
CA ASP A 58 5.20 8.29 -19.98
C ASP A 58 5.66 7.36 -21.12
N ASP A 59 6.48 6.39 -20.81
CA ASP A 59 7.08 5.49 -21.77
C ASP A 59 6.96 4.00 -21.35
N ALA A 60 7.21 3.09 -22.29
CA ALA A 60 7.11 1.65 -22.06
C ALA A 60 8.07 1.14 -20.95
N ASN A 61 9.18 1.85 -20.68
CA ASN A 61 10.09 1.47 -19.61
C ASN A 61 9.50 1.83 -18.24
N VAL A 62 8.89 3.01 -18.11
CA VAL A 62 8.18 3.42 -16.89
C VAL A 62 7.02 2.47 -16.61
N ASP A 63 6.24 2.09 -17.62
CA ASP A 63 5.17 1.09 -17.49
C ASP A 63 5.68 -0.28 -17.01
N ALA A 64 6.79 -0.75 -17.58
CA ALA A 64 7.40 -2.02 -17.18
C ALA A 64 7.90 -1.99 -15.73
N LEU A 65 8.52 -0.89 -15.29
CA LEU A 65 8.98 -0.69 -13.93
C LEU A 65 7.81 -0.61 -12.95
N LEU A 66 6.77 0.17 -13.25
CA LEU A 66 5.54 0.25 -12.44
C LEU A 66 4.91 -1.14 -12.26
N LYS A 67 4.80 -1.90 -13.35
CA LYS A 67 4.24 -3.26 -13.32
C LYS A 67 5.07 -4.16 -12.40
N GLN A 68 6.38 -4.24 -12.57
CA GLN A 68 7.24 -5.07 -11.73
C GLN A 68 7.22 -4.62 -10.26
N MET A 69 7.26 -3.30 -10.00
CA MET A 69 7.22 -2.75 -8.65
C MET A 69 5.94 -3.13 -7.91
N ILE A 70 4.79 -3.06 -8.57
CA ILE A 70 3.50 -3.30 -7.90
C ILE A 70 3.11 -4.77 -7.92
N THR A 71 3.23 -5.48 -9.05
CA THR A 71 2.68 -6.84 -9.17
C THR A 71 3.53 -7.92 -8.49
N VAL A 72 4.86 -7.79 -8.48
CA VAL A 72 5.79 -8.73 -7.83
C VAL A 72 6.66 -8.06 -6.75
N SER A 73 6.35 -6.80 -6.44
CA SER A 73 7.04 -6.04 -5.38
C SER A 73 8.55 -5.87 -5.60
N SER A 74 9.03 -5.77 -6.86
CA SER A 74 10.45 -5.61 -7.19
C SER A 74 11.04 -4.35 -6.56
N ASN A 75 12.12 -4.51 -5.77
CA ASN A 75 12.89 -3.39 -5.21
C ASN A 75 13.74 -2.70 -6.28
N GLU A 76 14.27 -3.49 -7.22
CA GLU A 76 15.05 -2.97 -8.35
C GLU A 76 14.19 -2.03 -9.21
N ALA A 77 12.97 -2.44 -9.54
CA ALA A 77 12.04 -1.60 -10.29
C ALA A 77 11.67 -0.32 -9.53
N ALA A 78 11.46 -0.41 -8.20
CA ALA A 78 11.20 0.74 -7.36
C ALA A 78 12.37 1.75 -7.38
N ASN A 79 13.62 1.27 -7.23
CA ASN A 79 14.81 2.11 -7.30
C ASN A 79 15.02 2.70 -8.70
N GLY A 80 14.68 1.96 -9.76
CA GLY A 80 14.67 2.48 -11.13
C GLY A 80 13.69 3.66 -11.30
N LEU A 81 12.51 3.59 -10.68
CA LEU A 81 11.53 4.69 -10.67
C LEU A 81 12.00 5.85 -9.79
N LEU A 82 12.57 5.59 -8.61
CA LEU A 82 13.19 6.63 -7.78
C LEU A 82 14.28 7.40 -8.55
N SER A 83 15.12 6.68 -9.28
CA SER A 83 16.13 7.32 -10.14
C SER A 83 15.51 8.24 -11.21
N ARG A 84 14.34 7.89 -11.76
CA ARG A 84 13.59 8.77 -12.69
C ARG A 84 13.03 10.00 -11.99
N ILE A 85 12.43 9.82 -10.79
CA ILE A 85 11.88 10.92 -9.98
C ILE A 85 12.96 11.93 -9.60
N GLY A 86 14.14 11.45 -9.18
CA GLY A 86 15.24 12.29 -8.70
C GLY A 86 16.29 12.66 -9.75
N ASN A 87 16.10 12.30 -11.04
CA ASN A 87 17.11 12.47 -12.09
C ASN A 87 18.49 11.89 -11.70
N GLY A 88 18.50 10.73 -11.04
CA GLY A 88 19.69 10.04 -10.57
C GLY A 88 20.17 10.47 -9.16
N ASP A 89 19.51 11.43 -8.51
CA ASP A 89 19.79 11.83 -7.14
C ASP A 89 18.78 11.17 -6.18
N ASP A 90 19.26 10.20 -5.39
CA ASP A 90 18.43 9.46 -4.44
C ASP A 90 17.82 10.36 -3.35
N LYS A 91 18.54 11.39 -2.90
CA LYS A 91 18.03 12.33 -1.88
C LYS A 91 16.89 13.18 -2.44
N ALA A 92 17.06 13.66 -3.67
CA ALA A 92 16.01 14.40 -4.37
C ALA A 92 14.77 13.50 -4.61
N ALA A 93 14.96 12.23 -5.00
CA ALA A 93 13.88 11.27 -5.18
C ALA A 93 13.07 11.05 -3.89
N ILE A 94 13.77 10.73 -2.81
CA ILE A 94 13.18 10.49 -1.47
C ILE A 94 12.37 11.71 -1.00
N ALA A 95 12.97 12.91 -1.08
CA ALA A 95 12.28 14.14 -0.70
C ALA A 95 11.03 14.40 -1.56
N THR A 96 11.13 14.14 -2.87
CA THR A 96 10.03 14.34 -3.82
C THR A 96 8.86 13.38 -3.53
N VAL A 97 9.13 12.08 -3.31
CA VAL A 97 8.08 11.10 -2.97
C VAL A 97 7.34 11.51 -1.71
N THR A 98 8.08 11.87 -0.65
CA THR A 98 7.49 12.32 0.62
C THR A 98 6.66 13.59 0.44
N ALA A 99 7.20 14.60 -0.27
CA ALA A 99 6.49 15.86 -0.51
C ALA A 99 5.20 15.66 -1.32
N ILE A 100 5.23 14.78 -2.32
CA ILE A 100 4.05 14.43 -3.12
C ILE A 100 3.03 13.69 -2.25
N ALA A 101 3.43 12.69 -1.47
CA ALA A 101 2.52 11.99 -0.55
C ALA A 101 1.80 12.97 0.38
N GLN A 102 2.53 13.88 1.01
CA GLN A 102 1.97 14.91 1.89
C GLN A 102 1.02 15.87 1.16
N ARG A 103 1.35 16.28 -0.07
CA ARG A 103 0.50 17.14 -0.90
C ARG A 103 -0.85 16.50 -1.22
N TYR A 104 -0.90 15.18 -1.39
CA TYR A 104 -2.14 14.41 -1.59
C TYR A 104 -2.83 14.01 -0.29
N GLY A 105 -2.35 14.49 0.88
CA GLY A 105 -2.99 14.29 2.17
C GLY A 105 -2.50 13.07 2.96
N PHE A 106 -1.47 12.34 2.47
CA PHE A 106 -0.89 11.17 3.14
C PHE A 106 0.23 11.60 4.10
N THR A 107 -0.17 12.20 5.23
CA THR A 107 0.76 12.92 6.13
C THR A 107 1.57 12.01 7.04
N SER A 108 1.19 10.75 7.19
CA SER A 108 1.93 9.73 7.93
C SER A 108 2.91 8.94 7.04
N SER A 109 2.96 9.25 5.73
CA SER A 109 3.71 8.50 4.74
C SER A 109 4.99 9.21 4.36
N GLU A 110 6.12 8.53 4.58
CA GLU A 110 7.46 9.07 4.34
C GLU A 110 8.37 8.05 3.68
N GLU A 111 8.94 8.40 2.53
CA GLU A 111 10.10 7.73 1.97
C GLU A 111 11.35 8.32 2.62
N LEU A 112 12.16 7.52 3.27
CA LEU A 112 13.36 7.98 3.98
C LEU A 112 14.63 7.26 3.51
N ARG A 113 14.47 6.18 2.74
CA ARG A 113 15.56 5.44 2.12
C ARG A 113 15.11 4.76 0.84
N THR A 114 16.04 4.52 -0.07
CA THR A 114 15.82 3.65 -1.22
C THR A 114 15.63 2.19 -0.78
N LEU A 115 15.16 1.34 -1.69
CA LEU A 115 14.83 -0.05 -1.40
C LEU A 115 16.00 -1.00 -1.68
N THR A 116 17.24 -0.52 -1.58
CA THR A 116 18.46 -1.31 -1.73
C THR A 116 19.01 -1.77 -0.37
N GLY A 117 19.34 -3.05 -0.30
CA GLY A 117 20.04 -3.63 0.82
C GLY A 117 19.16 -4.01 2.02
N MET A 118 19.66 -4.95 2.82
CA MET A 118 19.14 -5.13 4.17
C MET A 118 19.59 -3.92 4.99
N ALA A 119 18.67 -3.29 5.69
CA ALA A 119 18.98 -2.28 6.66
C ALA A 119 20.03 -2.83 7.63
N SER A 120 21.23 -2.27 7.65
CA SER A 120 22.15 -2.48 8.75
C SER A 120 21.48 -1.91 10.01
N GLY A 121 21.59 -2.55 11.17
CA GLY A 121 20.81 -2.36 12.38
C GLY A 121 20.57 -0.95 12.97
N ASN A 122 20.91 0.11 12.23
CA ASN A 122 20.59 1.52 12.50
C ASN A 122 19.91 2.19 11.31
N ALA A 123 19.34 1.44 10.38
CA ALA A 123 18.73 2.03 9.19
C ALA A 123 17.40 2.69 9.52
N VAL A 124 17.24 3.89 8.98
CA VAL A 124 15.97 4.60 8.94
C VAL A 124 14.98 3.78 8.09
N GLU A 125 13.78 3.55 8.58
CA GLU A 125 12.74 2.85 7.85
C GLU A 125 11.80 3.82 7.12
N ASN A 126 11.16 3.34 6.06
CA ASN A 126 10.06 4.03 5.40
C ASN A 126 8.78 3.81 6.20
N TRP A 127 7.95 4.83 6.31
CA TRP A 127 6.77 4.85 7.17
C TRP A 127 5.49 5.10 6.41
N THR A 128 4.38 4.57 6.93
CA THR A 128 3.01 4.92 6.53
C THR A 128 2.03 4.56 7.66
N SER A 129 0.74 4.80 7.44
CA SER A 129 -0.34 4.35 8.32
C SER A 129 -1.42 3.61 7.53
N THR A 130 -2.25 2.84 8.21
CA THR A 130 -3.41 2.19 7.58
C THR A 130 -4.43 3.20 7.09
N ARG A 131 -4.55 4.35 7.75
CA ARG A 131 -5.41 5.47 7.33
C ARG A 131 -4.91 6.07 6.00
N ASP A 132 -3.63 6.35 5.86
CA ASP A 132 -3.06 6.88 4.61
C ASP A 132 -3.23 5.88 3.46
N CYS A 133 -2.93 4.59 3.70
CA CYS A 133 -3.14 3.53 2.72
C CYS A 133 -4.62 3.37 2.35
N GLY A 134 -5.52 3.45 3.34
CA GLY A 134 -6.97 3.42 3.13
C GLY A 134 -7.46 4.56 2.26
N SER A 135 -7.05 5.78 2.59
CA SER A 135 -7.38 6.99 1.82
C SER A 135 -6.81 6.91 0.39
N PHE A 136 -5.57 6.45 0.22
CA PHE A 136 -4.96 6.22 -1.09
C PHE A 136 -5.83 5.30 -1.96
N LEU A 137 -6.18 4.13 -1.44
CA LEU A 137 -6.97 3.14 -2.16
C LEU A 137 -8.39 3.63 -2.46
N SER A 138 -9.01 4.37 -1.55
CA SER A 138 -10.33 4.98 -1.76
C SER A 138 -10.30 6.01 -2.89
N GLN A 139 -9.25 6.86 -2.94
CA GLN A 139 -9.09 7.83 -4.03
C GLN A 139 -8.81 7.14 -5.38
N VAL A 140 -8.04 6.03 -5.38
CA VAL A 140 -7.85 5.20 -6.59
C VAL A 140 -9.18 4.62 -7.05
N TYR A 141 -9.99 4.07 -6.13
CA TYR A 141 -11.30 3.52 -6.46
C TYR A 141 -12.26 4.58 -7.01
N ALA A 142 -12.27 5.76 -6.41
CA ALA A 142 -13.10 6.89 -6.85
C ALA A 142 -12.63 7.54 -8.16
N GLY A 143 -11.43 7.19 -8.66
CA GLY A 143 -10.88 7.80 -9.87
C GLY A 143 -10.38 9.24 -9.68
N THR A 144 -10.03 9.63 -8.45
CA THR A 144 -9.68 11.01 -8.08
C THR A 144 -8.21 11.22 -7.72
N LEU A 145 -7.43 10.13 -7.56
CA LEU A 145 -6.02 10.25 -7.23
C LEU A 145 -5.21 10.64 -8.48
N VAL A 146 -4.58 11.80 -8.46
CA VAL A 146 -3.88 12.49 -9.56
C VAL A 146 -4.86 12.88 -10.68
N SER A 147 -5.33 11.91 -11.45
CA SER A 147 -6.35 12.05 -12.49
C SER A 147 -7.12 10.75 -12.64
N LYS A 148 -8.24 10.77 -13.38
CA LYS A 148 -9.03 9.56 -13.66
C LYS A 148 -8.19 8.51 -14.37
N ASN A 149 -7.41 8.89 -15.38
CA ASN A 149 -6.52 7.97 -16.10
C ASN A 149 -5.46 7.38 -15.17
N ALA A 150 -4.79 8.20 -14.35
CA ALA A 150 -3.80 7.73 -13.40
C ALA A 150 -4.40 6.72 -12.40
N SER A 151 -5.57 7.02 -11.84
CA SER A 151 -6.29 6.11 -10.92
C SER A 151 -6.66 4.79 -11.58
N GLU A 152 -7.15 4.80 -12.83
CA GLU A 152 -7.46 3.59 -13.58
C GLU A 152 -6.21 2.73 -13.81
N ARG A 153 -5.07 3.33 -14.18
CA ARG A 153 -3.79 2.62 -14.35
C ARG A 153 -3.28 2.06 -13.02
N MET A 154 -3.34 2.83 -11.92
CA MET A 154 -2.99 2.35 -10.57
C MET A 154 -3.86 1.16 -10.17
N MET A 155 -5.17 1.22 -10.41
CA MET A 155 -6.10 0.11 -10.16
C MET A 155 -5.69 -1.16 -10.91
N GLN A 156 -5.36 -1.07 -12.20
CA GLN A 156 -4.94 -2.22 -13.00
C GLN A 156 -3.63 -2.84 -12.46
N LEU A 157 -2.68 -2.00 -12.02
CA LEU A 157 -1.44 -2.47 -11.40
C LEU A 157 -1.72 -3.24 -10.10
N LEU A 158 -2.58 -2.72 -9.24
CA LEU A 158 -2.97 -3.34 -7.96
C LEU A 158 -3.76 -4.65 -8.16
N LEU A 159 -4.63 -4.71 -9.18
CA LEU A 159 -5.33 -5.94 -9.57
C LEU A 159 -4.36 -7.01 -10.09
N GLY A 160 -3.22 -6.62 -10.63
CA GLY A 160 -2.17 -7.51 -11.12
C GLY A 160 -1.27 -8.10 -10.02
N GLN A 161 -1.47 -7.77 -8.74
CA GLN A 161 -0.66 -8.29 -7.63
C GLN A 161 -0.70 -9.81 -7.56
N THR A 162 0.49 -10.44 -7.48
CA THR A 162 0.63 -11.91 -7.45
C THR A 162 0.67 -12.51 -6.05
N TRP A 163 0.96 -11.71 -5.03
CA TRP A 163 0.98 -12.13 -3.63
C TRP A 163 -0.43 -12.08 -3.05
N ARG A 164 -1.07 -13.28 -2.93
CA ARG A 164 -2.50 -13.43 -2.62
C ARG A 164 -2.78 -14.15 -1.29
N THR A 165 -1.78 -14.27 -0.41
CA THR A 165 -1.81 -15.14 0.77
C THR A 165 -2.35 -14.48 2.04
N LYS A 166 -2.74 -13.20 2.00
CA LYS A 166 -3.23 -12.43 3.16
C LYS A 166 -4.68 -12.00 2.95
N ILE A 167 -4.97 -10.70 2.71
CA ILE A 167 -6.34 -10.22 2.49
C ILE A 167 -7.06 -11.00 1.39
N PRO A 168 -6.46 -11.25 0.20
CA PRO A 168 -7.16 -12.02 -0.83
C PRO A 168 -7.51 -13.45 -0.45
N ALA A 169 -6.75 -14.08 0.46
CA ALA A 169 -7.05 -15.43 0.94
C ALA A 169 -8.22 -15.48 1.95
N GLY A 170 -8.61 -14.34 2.50
CA GLY A 170 -9.73 -14.22 3.45
C GLY A 170 -11.10 -14.07 2.79
N VAL A 171 -11.15 -13.76 1.49
CA VAL A 171 -12.41 -13.57 0.76
C VAL A 171 -12.73 -14.78 -0.14
N PRO A 172 -13.99 -15.00 -0.56
CA PRO A 172 -14.36 -16.12 -1.43
C PRO A 172 -13.60 -16.15 -2.76
N SER A 173 -13.41 -17.34 -3.29
CA SER A 173 -12.82 -17.54 -4.61
C SER A 173 -13.62 -16.80 -5.68
N GLY A 174 -12.92 -16.12 -6.59
CA GLY A 174 -13.52 -15.33 -7.67
C GLY A 174 -13.80 -13.86 -7.32
N VAL A 175 -13.75 -13.47 -6.06
CA VAL A 175 -13.81 -12.05 -5.67
C VAL A 175 -12.55 -11.35 -6.17
N LYS A 176 -12.73 -10.23 -6.90
CA LYS A 176 -11.61 -9.39 -7.32
C LYS A 176 -11.06 -8.64 -6.12
N VAL A 177 -9.73 -8.60 -5.99
CA VAL A 177 -9.03 -7.86 -4.95
C VAL A 177 -7.84 -7.17 -5.57
N ALA A 178 -7.80 -5.85 -5.48
CA ALA A 178 -6.65 -5.01 -5.85
C ALA A 178 -5.84 -4.76 -4.59
N ASN A 179 -4.60 -5.29 -4.47
CA ASN A 179 -3.84 -5.20 -3.23
C ASN A 179 -2.35 -4.87 -3.42
N LYS A 180 -1.74 -4.44 -2.32
CA LYS A 180 -0.28 -4.31 -2.19
C LYS A 180 0.15 -4.84 -0.83
N THR A 181 1.15 -5.71 -0.84
CA THR A 181 1.75 -6.27 0.38
C THR A 181 3.03 -5.54 0.78
N GLY A 182 3.40 -5.65 2.05
CA GLY A 182 4.67 -5.17 2.59
C GLY A 182 5.21 -6.16 3.62
N GLU A 183 6.48 -6.60 3.48
CA GLU A 183 7.06 -7.65 4.31
C GLU A 183 8.50 -7.34 4.69
N LEU A 184 8.81 -7.51 5.99
CA LEU A 184 10.15 -7.63 6.57
C LEU A 184 10.12 -8.75 7.61
N ALA A 185 11.24 -9.04 8.26
CA ALA A 185 11.35 -10.14 9.22
C ALA A 185 10.29 -10.08 10.35
N ALA A 186 9.98 -8.87 10.85
CA ALA A 186 9.00 -8.65 11.92
C ALA A 186 7.85 -7.73 11.49
N VAL A 187 7.60 -7.58 10.18
CA VAL A 187 6.56 -6.73 9.59
C VAL A 187 5.78 -7.51 8.55
N GLN A 188 4.45 -7.52 8.69
CA GLN A 188 3.56 -8.13 7.72
C GLN A 188 2.37 -7.19 7.46
N ASN A 189 2.34 -6.63 6.27
CA ASN A 189 1.32 -5.67 5.85
C ASN A 189 0.57 -6.19 4.61
N ASP A 190 -0.70 -5.83 4.49
CA ASP A 190 -1.47 -5.94 3.25
C ASP A 190 -2.57 -4.89 3.24
N VAL A 191 -2.75 -4.21 2.11
CA VAL A 191 -3.78 -3.21 1.93
C VAL A 191 -4.50 -3.46 0.61
N ALA A 192 -5.84 -3.42 0.62
CA ALA A 192 -6.62 -3.91 -0.50
C ALA A 192 -7.94 -3.17 -0.71
N ILE A 193 -8.35 -3.06 -2.00
CA ILE A 193 -9.74 -2.83 -2.40
C ILE A 193 -10.35 -4.19 -2.68
N VAL A 194 -11.44 -4.52 -2.01
CA VAL A 194 -12.19 -5.77 -2.18
C VAL A 194 -13.48 -5.48 -2.91
N PHE A 195 -13.68 -6.14 -4.07
CA PHE A 195 -14.83 -5.93 -4.96
C PHE A 195 -15.92 -6.98 -4.66
N GLY A 196 -16.67 -6.77 -3.56
CA GLY A 196 -17.85 -7.55 -3.23
C GLY A 196 -19.14 -6.92 -3.74
N THR A 197 -20.28 -7.40 -3.25
CA THR A 197 -21.59 -6.73 -3.43
C THR A 197 -21.53 -5.33 -2.82
N HIS A 198 -20.90 -5.21 -1.65
CA HIS A 198 -20.56 -3.96 -1.00
C HIS A 198 -19.03 -3.81 -1.02
N PRO A 199 -18.48 -3.02 -1.97
CA PRO A 199 -17.05 -2.86 -2.10
C PRO A 199 -16.46 -2.06 -0.92
N TYR A 200 -15.27 -2.47 -0.46
CA TYR A 200 -14.62 -1.80 0.66
C TYR A 200 -13.10 -1.78 0.50
N VAL A 201 -12.45 -0.91 1.25
CA VAL A 201 -11.01 -0.94 1.51
C VAL A 201 -10.75 -1.60 2.86
N LEU A 202 -9.77 -2.49 2.90
CA LEU A 202 -9.18 -3.00 4.13
C LEU A 202 -7.66 -2.77 4.07
N ALA A 203 -7.13 -2.01 5.02
CA ALA A 203 -5.71 -1.82 5.21
C ALA A 203 -5.31 -2.43 6.56
N VAL A 204 -4.30 -3.31 6.57
CA VAL A 204 -3.80 -3.97 7.78
C VAL A 204 -2.28 -3.84 7.81
N MET A 205 -1.75 -3.33 8.90
CA MET A 205 -0.31 -3.22 9.15
C MET A 205 0.05 -3.81 10.50
N SER A 206 1.24 -4.41 10.58
CA SER A 206 1.74 -4.99 11.82
C SER A 206 3.25 -4.89 11.95
N ASN A 207 3.72 -4.62 13.18
CA ASN A 207 5.13 -4.59 13.56
C ASN A 207 5.36 -5.49 14.78
N ASP A 208 6.63 -5.89 14.98
CA ASP A 208 7.06 -6.73 16.12
C ASP A 208 6.28 -8.04 16.21
N ILE A 209 6.04 -8.67 15.06
CA ILE A 209 5.22 -9.87 14.92
C ILE A 209 6.04 -11.05 14.36
N SER A 210 5.49 -12.26 14.53
CA SER A 210 6.02 -13.44 13.87
C SER A 210 5.55 -13.51 12.42
N SER A 211 6.49 -13.48 11.47
CA SER A 211 6.19 -13.66 10.04
C SER A 211 5.59 -15.04 9.69
N ALA A 212 5.71 -16.02 10.58
CA ALA A 212 5.07 -17.34 10.41
C ALA A 212 3.58 -17.32 10.75
N VAL A 213 3.12 -16.40 11.60
CA VAL A 213 1.73 -16.36 12.13
C VAL A 213 0.92 -15.21 11.53
N ALA A 214 1.52 -14.04 11.40
CA ALA A 214 0.80 -12.82 10.99
C ALA A 214 0.07 -12.94 9.63
N PRO A 215 0.56 -13.63 8.60
CA PRO A 215 -0.20 -13.78 7.36
C PRO A 215 -1.55 -14.48 7.56
N SER A 216 -1.61 -15.52 8.41
CA SER A 216 -2.87 -16.21 8.73
C SER A 216 -3.82 -15.35 9.56
N GLN A 217 -3.29 -14.50 10.45
CA GLN A 217 -4.08 -13.53 11.22
C GLN A 217 -4.71 -12.47 10.32
N ILE A 218 -3.95 -11.96 9.32
CA ILE A 218 -4.50 -11.03 8.31
C ILE A 218 -5.60 -11.72 7.49
N THR A 219 -5.40 -12.97 7.10
CA THR A 219 -6.42 -13.76 6.38
C THR A 219 -7.70 -13.95 7.22
N GLU A 220 -7.55 -14.28 8.50
CA GLU A 220 -8.67 -14.44 9.44
C GLU A 220 -9.42 -13.12 9.63
N LEU A 221 -8.69 -12.01 9.81
CA LEU A 221 -9.28 -10.68 9.93
C LEU A 221 -10.06 -10.31 8.65
N SER A 222 -9.45 -10.54 7.48
CA SER A 222 -10.09 -10.29 6.17
C SER A 222 -11.38 -11.08 6.01
N ARG A 223 -11.40 -12.36 6.40
CA ARG A 223 -12.62 -13.19 6.37
C ARG A 223 -13.71 -12.62 7.27
N ALA A 224 -13.37 -12.24 8.51
CA ALA A 224 -14.34 -11.66 9.43
C ALA A 224 -14.89 -10.32 8.93
N VAL A 225 -14.06 -9.50 8.26
CA VAL A 225 -14.51 -8.27 7.62
C VAL A 225 -15.45 -8.58 6.46
N TRP A 226 -15.09 -9.53 5.58
CA TRP A 226 -15.95 -9.96 4.48
C TRP A 226 -17.32 -10.41 4.98
N ASP A 227 -17.38 -11.32 5.96
CA ASP A 227 -18.62 -11.85 6.51
C ASP A 227 -19.52 -10.76 7.14
N ALA A 228 -18.93 -9.67 7.61
CA ALA A 228 -19.66 -8.56 8.21
C ALA A 228 -20.08 -7.47 7.19
N ALA A 229 -19.39 -7.38 6.05
CA ALA A 229 -19.60 -6.33 5.05
C ALA A 229 -20.54 -6.76 3.92
N GLN A 230 -20.75 -8.06 3.68
CA GLN A 230 -21.58 -8.60 2.60
C GLN A 230 -22.94 -9.06 3.11
#